data_53be0291394bba1998997852a6492bab
#
_entry.id   53be0291394bba1998997852a6492bab
#
_cell.length_a   1.000
_cell.length_b   1.000
_cell.length_c   1.000
_cell.angle_alpha   90.00
_cell.angle_beta   90.00
_cell.angle_gamma   90.00
#
_symmetry.space_group_name_H-M   'P 1'
#
loop_
_entity.id
_entity.type
_entity.pdbx_description
1 polymer ?
#
loop_
_entity_poly.entity_id
_entity_poly.type
_entity_poly.pdbx_seq_one_letter_code
_entity_poly.pdbx_strand_id
1 'polypeptide(L)'
;MPPVPAPHPDCSLPPDELEREYSPSSMVGGSAAPFVRDYAERSADAVRGLGDRVELLADGSRLVRAGADAPLFVFVHGGYWQALSAAESMFLAPAVVARGWSYGAVEYTIAPAGTVEGMIAECRSAIVDLIDAAGSPERVVVAGHSAGAHLVAMSTLVGSSPVAVERVVLVSGVFDLRPVQMMSVNDALGWSPEQAGRLSPALHEATGHPAVTVVWGDRDTAAFGRQSREYAARLREQGLVVDEREYTDRHHFDILDELPELLGPGSGV
;
A
#
# COMPACT_ATOMS: atom_id res chain seq x y z
N MET A 1 -30.22 -1.98 11.30
CA MET A 1 -28.78 -1.69 11.39
C MET A 1 -28.04 -3.00 11.39
N PRO A 2 -27.00 -3.18 10.62
CA PRO A 2 -26.15 -4.36 10.77
C PRO A 2 -25.59 -4.40 12.20
N PRO A 3 -25.33 -5.58 12.77
CA PRO A 3 -24.73 -5.69 14.10
C PRO A 3 -23.37 -4.96 14.11
N VAL A 4 -23.11 -4.26 15.21
CA VAL A 4 -21.79 -3.65 15.42
C VAL A 4 -20.78 -4.80 15.48
N PRO A 5 -19.73 -4.80 14.64
CA PRO A 5 -18.75 -5.86 14.67
C PRO A 5 -18.05 -5.93 16.04
N ALA A 6 -17.70 -7.14 16.48
CA ALA A 6 -16.95 -7.30 17.72
C ALA A 6 -15.65 -6.46 17.69
N PRO A 7 -15.20 -5.92 18.83
CA PRO A 7 -13.95 -5.16 18.88
C PRO A 7 -12.78 -6.05 18.42
N HIS A 8 -11.79 -5.45 17.75
CA HIS A 8 -10.56 -6.15 17.41
C HIS A 8 -9.83 -6.59 18.70
N PRO A 9 -9.25 -7.79 18.76
CA PRO A 9 -8.58 -8.27 19.97
C PRO A 9 -7.51 -7.32 20.51
N ASP A 10 -6.76 -6.68 19.63
CA ASP A 10 -5.70 -5.74 19.99
C ASP A 10 -6.20 -4.46 20.67
N CYS A 11 -7.48 -4.12 20.55
CA CYS A 11 -8.07 -3.01 21.31
C CYS A 11 -8.04 -3.25 22.83
N SER A 12 -7.74 -4.47 23.28
CA SER A 12 -7.59 -4.82 24.69
C SER A 12 -6.13 -4.78 25.19
N LEU A 13 -5.17 -4.54 24.31
CA LEU A 13 -3.76 -4.41 24.69
C LEU A 13 -3.53 -3.17 25.57
N PRO A 14 -2.58 -3.24 26.53
CA PRO A 14 -2.12 -2.05 27.23
C PRO A 14 -1.61 -0.99 26.23
N PRO A 15 -1.79 0.33 26.49
CA PRO A 15 -1.43 1.39 25.54
C PRO A 15 0.02 1.30 25.04
N ASP A 16 0.99 1.08 25.92
CA ASP A 16 2.42 0.98 25.56
C ASP A 16 2.70 -0.26 24.69
N GLU A 17 1.96 -1.33 24.90
CA GLU A 17 2.07 -2.54 24.09
C GLU A 17 1.43 -2.34 22.72
N LEU A 18 0.27 -1.70 22.67
CA LEU A 18 -0.40 -1.34 21.44
C LEU A 18 0.47 -0.43 20.56
N GLU A 19 1.04 0.62 21.15
CA GLU A 19 1.99 1.51 20.44
C GLU A 19 3.18 0.73 19.88
N ARG A 20 3.77 -0.18 20.64
CA ARG A 20 4.92 -0.98 20.18
C ARG A 20 4.53 -1.92 19.05
N GLU A 21 3.40 -2.63 19.18
CA GLU A 21 2.92 -3.63 18.21
C GLU A 21 2.53 -3.00 16.86
N TYR A 22 2.02 -1.78 16.87
CA TYR A 22 1.69 -1.04 15.65
C TYR A 22 2.77 -0.02 15.23
N SER A 23 3.95 -0.05 15.84
CA SER A 23 5.11 0.76 15.44
C SER A 23 6.21 -0.14 14.84
N PRO A 24 6.24 -0.35 13.51
CA PRO A 24 7.24 -1.22 12.87
C PRO A 24 8.68 -0.83 13.19
N SER A 25 8.94 0.45 13.47
CA SER A 25 10.24 0.92 13.90
C SER A 25 10.73 0.27 15.20
N SER A 26 9.83 -0.27 16.03
CA SER A 26 10.20 -1.00 17.27
C SER A 26 11.08 -2.22 16.97
N MET A 27 10.96 -2.82 15.79
CA MET A 27 11.72 -3.99 15.35
C MET A 27 13.10 -3.64 14.76
N VAL A 28 13.36 -2.35 14.50
CA VAL A 28 14.59 -1.88 13.81
C VAL A 28 15.30 -0.76 14.56
N GLY A 29 15.32 -0.84 15.89
CA GLY A 29 16.03 0.11 16.74
C GLY A 29 15.26 1.38 17.08
N GLY A 30 13.93 1.39 16.91
CA GLY A 30 13.03 2.44 17.40
C GLY A 30 12.85 3.64 16.46
N SER A 31 13.46 3.63 15.27
CA SER A 31 13.33 4.76 14.32
C SER A 31 13.19 4.30 12.87
N ALA A 32 12.19 4.84 12.18
CA ALA A 32 12.01 4.67 10.73
C ALA A 32 12.92 5.63 9.92
N ALA A 33 13.50 6.65 10.53
CA ALA A 33 14.22 7.71 9.82
C ALA A 33 15.40 7.23 8.94
N PRO A 34 16.19 6.19 9.30
CA PRO A 34 17.22 5.66 8.40
C PRO A 34 16.65 5.11 7.11
N PHE A 35 15.52 4.38 7.18
CA PHE A 35 14.87 3.76 6.02
C PHE A 35 14.20 4.80 5.11
N VAL A 36 13.56 5.81 5.71
CA VAL A 36 12.98 6.94 4.95
C VAL A 36 14.07 7.70 4.19
N ARG A 37 15.24 7.91 4.80
CA ARG A 37 16.39 8.52 4.09
C ARG A 37 16.89 7.63 2.96
N ASP A 38 17.03 6.32 3.20
CA ASP A 38 17.46 5.36 2.17
C ASP A 38 16.48 5.38 0.98
N TYR A 39 15.17 5.37 1.21
CA TYR A 39 14.17 5.49 0.15
C TYR A 39 14.36 6.79 -0.63
N ALA A 40 14.56 7.93 0.05
CA ALA A 40 14.75 9.22 -0.60
C ALA A 40 16.03 9.25 -1.44
N GLU A 41 17.16 8.75 -0.91
CA GLU A 41 18.45 8.70 -1.61
C GLU A 41 18.39 7.78 -2.83
N ARG A 42 17.89 6.54 -2.66
CA ARG A 42 17.68 5.57 -3.76
C ARG A 42 16.73 6.09 -4.82
N SER A 43 15.66 6.78 -4.41
CA SER A 43 14.69 7.39 -5.34
C SER A 43 15.31 8.55 -6.13
N ALA A 44 16.11 9.39 -5.48
CA ALA A 44 16.85 10.45 -6.18
C ALA A 44 17.83 9.87 -7.20
N ASP A 45 18.53 8.78 -6.86
CA ASP A 45 19.41 8.06 -7.76
C ASP A 45 18.64 7.45 -8.94
N ALA A 46 17.50 6.83 -8.67
CA ALA A 46 16.62 6.26 -9.69
C ALA A 46 16.14 7.33 -10.68
N VAL A 47 15.65 8.46 -10.17
CA VAL A 47 15.19 9.59 -11.01
C VAL A 47 16.35 10.14 -11.87
N ARG A 48 17.56 10.31 -11.28
CA ARG A 48 18.74 10.73 -12.07
C ARG A 48 19.09 9.73 -13.17
N GLY A 49 19.04 8.43 -12.87
CA GLY A 49 19.33 7.38 -13.86
C GLY A 49 18.27 7.23 -14.95
N LEU A 50 17.02 7.49 -14.63
CA LEU A 50 15.90 7.43 -15.58
C LEU A 50 15.77 8.72 -16.41
N GLY A 51 16.19 9.86 -15.87
CA GLY A 51 16.19 11.16 -16.57
C GLY A 51 14.80 11.54 -17.09
N ASP A 52 14.74 11.96 -18.36
CA ASP A 52 13.51 12.43 -19.02
C ASP A 52 12.44 11.33 -19.21
N ARG A 53 12.72 10.08 -18.81
CA ARG A 53 11.73 9.01 -18.80
C ARG A 53 10.73 9.11 -17.64
N VAL A 54 11.05 9.93 -16.63
CA VAL A 54 10.15 10.18 -15.50
C VAL A 54 9.17 11.28 -15.89
N GLU A 55 7.92 10.91 -16.10
CA GLU A 55 6.81 11.83 -16.35
C GLU A 55 6.14 12.19 -15.03
N LEU A 56 5.91 13.47 -14.79
CA LEU A 56 5.17 13.99 -13.65
C LEU A 56 3.75 14.31 -14.08
N LEU A 57 2.77 13.69 -13.46
CA LEU A 57 1.36 13.95 -13.70
C LEU A 57 0.89 15.20 -12.92
N ALA A 58 -0.28 15.72 -13.28
CA ALA A 58 -0.81 16.95 -12.71
C ALA A 58 -1.11 16.88 -11.20
N ASP A 59 -1.41 15.69 -10.69
CA ASP A 59 -1.66 15.41 -9.29
C ASP A 59 -0.38 15.19 -8.46
N GLY A 60 0.81 15.15 -9.11
CA GLY A 60 2.09 14.86 -8.49
C GLY A 60 2.54 13.40 -8.62
N SER A 61 1.66 12.51 -9.08
CA SER A 61 2.01 11.11 -9.38
C SER A 61 3.09 11.03 -10.46
N ARG A 62 3.85 9.94 -10.47
CA ARG A 62 4.99 9.76 -11.38
C ARG A 62 4.83 8.51 -12.22
N LEU A 63 5.15 8.61 -13.50
CA LEU A 63 5.09 7.50 -14.44
C LEU A 63 6.43 7.30 -15.13
N VAL A 64 6.85 6.04 -15.26
CA VAL A 64 7.99 5.62 -16.10
C VAL A 64 7.50 4.52 -17.04
N ARG A 65 7.48 4.79 -18.35
CA ARG A 65 7.07 3.77 -19.34
C ARG A 65 8.24 2.85 -19.68
N ALA A 66 7.98 1.54 -19.74
CA ALA A 66 8.92 0.55 -20.25
C ALA A 66 8.80 0.38 -21.77
N GLY A 67 7.59 0.55 -22.34
CA GLY A 67 7.29 0.45 -23.76
C GLY A 67 5.82 0.79 -24.02
N ALA A 68 5.40 0.80 -25.28
CA ALA A 68 4.03 1.19 -25.68
C ALA A 68 2.96 0.23 -25.14
N ASP A 69 3.24 -1.09 -25.16
CA ASP A 69 2.30 -2.14 -24.72
C ASP A 69 2.74 -2.80 -23.40
N ALA A 70 3.64 -2.13 -22.65
CA ALA A 70 4.14 -2.68 -21.41
C ALA A 70 3.04 -2.70 -20.35
N PRO A 71 2.91 -3.78 -19.55
CA PRO A 71 2.02 -3.82 -18.41
C PRO A 71 2.40 -2.74 -17.39
N LEU A 72 1.46 -2.34 -16.55
CA LEU A 72 1.65 -1.27 -15.56
C LEU A 72 1.66 -1.83 -14.13
N PHE A 73 2.68 -1.48 -13.38
CA PHE A 73 2.74 -1.64 -11.94
C PHE A 73 2.58 -0.29 -11.26
N VAL A 74 1.53 -0.15 -10.45
CA VAL A 74 1.23 1.06 -9.68
C VAL A 74 1.56 0.81 -8.22
N PHE A 75 2.25 1.76 -7.59
CA PHE A 75 2.62 1.67 -6.18
C PHE A 75 2.08 2.85 -5.36
N VAL A 76 1.49 2.54 -4.21
CA VAL A 76 0.99 3.50 -3.21
C VAL A 76 1.85 3.39 -1.95
N HIS A 77 2.50 4.51 -1.59
CA HIS A 77 3.41 4.54 -0.45
C HIS A 77 2.72 4.46 0.90
N GLY A 78 3.51 4.07 1.92
CA GLY A 78 3.10 4.05 3.32
C GLY A 78 3.34 5.37 4.04
N GLY A 79 3.76 5.29 5.30
CA GLY A 79 4.11 6.45 6.13
C GLY A 79 2.99 6.90 7.07
N TYR A 80 2.15 6.00 7.51
CA TYR A 80 1.04 6.26 8.44
C TYR A 80 0.12 7.41 8.01
N TRP A 81 -0.10 7.57 6.69
CA TRP A 81 -0.90 8.66 6.09
C TRP A 81 -0.37 10.06 6.38
N GLN A 82 0.84 10.21 6.94
CA GLN A 82 1.43 11.47 7.44
C GLN A 82 2.81 11.75 6.86
N ALA A 83 3.41 10.82 6.13
CA ALA A 83 4.77 10.93 5.63
C ALA A 83 4.93 10.23 4.29
N LEU A 84 6.07 10.48 3.63
CA LEU A 84 6.43 10.00 2.31
C LEU A 84 5.62 10.65 1.18
N SER A 85 5.95 10.33 -0.05
CA SER A 85 5.33 10.81 -1.26
C SER A 85 5.65 9.88 -2.45
N ALA A 86 5.08 10.16 -3.62
CA ALA A 86 5.47 9.49 -4.86
C ALA A 86 6.96 9.66 -5.15
N ALA A 87 7.57 10.78 -4.72
CA ALA A 87 8.98 11.05 -4.95
C ALA A 87 9.90 10.03 -4.26
N GLU A 88 9.65 9.72 -2.98
CA GLU A 88 10.42 8.73 -2.22
C GLU A 88 10.11 7.29 -2.61
N SER A 89 9.15 7.06 -3.52
CA SER A 89 8.76 5.72 -3.99
C SER A 89 9.47 5.33 -5.30
N MET A 90 10.22 6.23 -5.91
CA MET A 90 10.85 6.00 -7.22
C MET A 90 11.99 4.97 -7.19
N PHE A 91 12.48 4.57 -6.03
CA PHE A 91 13.53 3.55 -5.91
C PHE A 91 13.13 2.17 -6.47
N LEU A 92 11.84 1.88 -6.57
CA LEU A 92 11.32 0.65 -7.17
C LEU A 92 11.36 0.68 -8.72
N ALA A 93 11.29 1.86 -9.32
CA ALA A 93 11.12 2.02 -10.76
C ALA A 93 12.20 1.31 -11.60
N PRO A 94 13.51 1.39 -11.28
CA PRO A 94 14.54 0.73 -12.09
C PRO A 94 14.36 -0.78 -12.19
N ALA A 95 14.06 -1.45 -11.07
CA ALA A 95 13.88 -2.90 -11.04
C ALA A 95 12.60 -3.34 -11.74
N VAL A 96 11.51 -2.58 -11.62
CA VAL A 96 10.24 -2.82 -12.28
C VAL A 96 10.38 -2.65 -13.79
N VAL A 97 11.02 -1.57 -14.23
CA VAL A 97 11.25 -1.28 -15.66
C VAL A 97 12.20 -2.28 -16.30
N ALA A 98 13.22 -2.77 -15.58
CA ALA A 98 14.11 -3.81 -16.05
C ALA A 98 13.40 -5.15 -16.33
N ARG A 99 12.20 -5.37 -15.72
CA ARG A 99 11.35 -6.53 -16.00
C ARG A 99 10.34 -6.31 -17.13
N GLY A 100 10.41 -5.16 -17.83
CA GLY A 100 9.50 -4.82 -18.92
C GLY A 100 8.15 -4.29 -18.47
N TRP A 101 8.01 -3.85 -17.22
CA TRP A 101 6.81 -3.20 -16.69
C TRP A 101 6.98 -1.69 -16.64
N SER A 102 5.95 -0.96 -17.01
CA SER A 102 5.83 0.47 -16.68
C SER A 102 5.61 0.62 -15.17
N TYR A 103 6.11 1.70 -14.58
CA TYR A 103 6.01 1.97 -13.16
C TYR A 103 5.25 3.27 -12.90
N GLY A 104 4.23 3.22 -12.04
CA GLY A 104 3.49 4.38 -11.55
C GLY A 104 3.63 4.52 -10.04
N ALA A 105 4.02 5.69 -9.54
CA ALA A 105 4.01 6.03 -8.13
C ALA A 105 2.88 7.02 -7.86
N VAL A 106 1.96 6.66 -6.98
CA VAL A 106 0.79 7.47 -6.62
C VAL A 106 1.18 8.53 -5.60
N GLU A 107 0.74 9.78 -5.86
CA GLU A 107 0.75 10.87 -4.89
C GLU A 107 -0.61 11.03 -4.24
N TYR A 108 -0.64 11.38 -2.96
CA TYR A 108 -1.84 11.73 -2.23
C TYR A 108 -1.55 12.74 -1.11
N THR A 109 -2.54 13.55 -0.76
CA THR A 109 -2.40 14.61 0.25
C THR A 109 -2.37 14.02 1.65
N ILE A 110 -1.18 13.96 2.28
CA ILE A 110 -0.98 13.41 3.63
C ILE A 110 -1.61 14.26 4.72
N ALA A 111 -1.91 13.64 5.87
CA ALA A 111 -2.40 14.35 7.06
C ALA A 111 -1.30 15.26 7.66
N PRO A 112 -1.66 16.37 8.32
CA PRO A 112 -3.03 16.81 8.61
C PRO A 112 -3.69 17.63 7.49
N ALA A 113 -3.04 17.84 6.33
CA ALA A 113 -3.59 18.60 5.21
C ALA A 113 -4.73 17.84 4.50
N GLY A 114 -4.60 16.50 4.38
CA GLY A 114 -5.61 15.60 3.84
C GLY A 114 -6.32 14.77 4.91
N THR A 115 -7.48 14.22 4.57
CA THR A 115 -8.18 13.19 5.35
C THR A 115 -8.02 11.84 4.69
N VAL A 116 -8.16 10.74 5.45
CA VAL A 116 -7.98 9.39 4.87
C VAL A 116 -9.09 9.07 3.86
N GLU A 117 -10.30 9.55 4.06
CA GLU A 117 -11.36 9.48 3.04
C GLU A 117 -10.96 10.21 1.74
N GLY A 118 -10.32 11.39 1.88
CA GLY A 118 -9.76 12.14 0.75
C GLY A 118 -8.64 11.35 0.06
N MET A 119 -7.69 10.81 0.82
CA MET A 119 -6.58 10.00 0.30
C MET A 119 -7.07 8.78 -0.48
N ILE A 120 -8.14 8.10 0.00
CA ILE A 120 -8.76 6.97 -0.71
C ILE A 120 -9.32 7.44 -2.07
N ALA A 121 -9.97 8.61 -2.11
CA ALA A 121 -10.51 9.16 -3.35
C ALA A 121 -9.38 9.60 -4.31
N GLU A 122 -8.36 10.26 -3.79
CA GLU A 122 -7.16 10.67 -4.53
C GLU A 122 -6.43 9.45 -5.11
N CYS A 123 -6.15 8.42 -4.31
CA CYS A 123 -5.54 7.18 -4.79
C CYS A 123 -6.36 6.52 -5.90
N ARG A 124 -7.69 6.50 -5.76
CA ARG A 124 -8.58 5.95 -6.79
C ARG A 124 -8.47 6.73 -8.10
N SER A 125 -8.45 8.05 -8.05
CA SER A 125 -8.27 8.92 -9.22
C SER A 125 -6.88 8.74 -9.84
N ALA A 126 -5.83 8.82 -9.03
CA ALA A 126 -4.45 8.69 -9.47
C ALA A 126 -4.16 7.34 -10.15
N ILE A 127 -4.76 6.24 -9.65
CA ILE A 127 -4.64 4.93 -10.29
C ILE A 127 -5.25 4.96 -11.71
N VAL A 128 -6.44 5.57 -11.89
CA VAL A 128 -7.08 5.74 -13.20
C VAL A 128 -6.20 6.60 -14.11
N ASP A 129 -5.75 7.75 -13.62
CA ASP A 129 -4.94 8.70 -14.40
C ASP A 129 -3.60 8.07 -14.84
N LEU A 130 -2.96 7.26 -13.99
CA LEU A 130 -1.75 6.51 -14.32
C LEU A 130 -2.00 5.43 -15.39
N ILE A 131 -3.14 4.72 -15.33
CA ILE A 131 -3.53 3.74 -16.34
C ILE A 131 -3.75 4.42 -17.68
N ASP A 132 -4.49 5.51 -17.71
CA ASP A 132 -4.78 6.27 -18.92
C ASP A 132 -3.49 6.86 -19.51
N ALA A 133 -2.65 7.48 -18.66
CA ALA A 133 -1.35 7.99 -19.06
C ALA A 133 -0.41 6.90 -19.59
N ALA A 134 -0.48 5.68 -19.05
CA ALA A 134 0.30 4.54 -19.54
C ALA A 134 -0.22 3.95 -20.87
N GLY A 135 -1.35 4.44 -21.39
CA GLY A 135 -1.97 3.95 -22.63
C GLY A 135 -2.97 2.82 -22.42
N SER A 136 -3.55 2.73 -21.22
CA SER A 136 -4.57 1.74 -20.86
C SER A 136 -4.13 0.28 -21.11
N PRO A 137 -3.00 -0.16 -20.52
CA PRO A 137 -2.47 -1.50 -20.73
C PRO A 137 -3.45 -2.58 -20.25
N GLU A 138 -3.43 -3.75 -20.93
CA GLU A 138 -4.29 -4.89 -20.58
C GLU A 138 -4.00 -5.46 -19.18
N ARG A 139 -2.75 -5.34 -18.73
CA ARG A 139 -2.30 -5.89 -17.45
C ARG A 139 -1.91 -4.77 -16.50
N VAL A 140 -2.63 -4.66 -15.40
CA VAL A 140 -2.38 -3.68 -14.33
C VAL A 140 -2.28 -4.39 -12.99
N VAL A 141 -1.19 -4.15 -12.27
CA VAL A 141 -0.99 -4.57 -10.89
C VAL A 141 -0.90 -3.33 -10.02
N VAL A 142 -1.71 -3.30 -8.97
CA VAL A 142 -1.69 -2.19 -7.99
C VAL A 142 -1.16 -2.72 -6.67
N ALA A 143 -0.09 -2.12 -6.17
CA ALA A 143 0.53 -2.49 -4.91
C ALA A 143 0.50 -1.33 -3.91
N GLY A 144 0.41 -1.65 -2.63
CA GLY A 144 0.58 -0.67 -1.56
C GLY A 144 1.33 -1.26 -0.39
N HIS A 145 2.02 -0.39 0.34
CA HIS A 145 2.80 -0.76 1.50
C HIS A 145 2.27 -0.08 2.77
N SER A 146 2.11 -0.82 3.87
CA SER A 146 1.71 -0.26 5.17
C SER A 146 0.39 0.51 5.06
N ALA A 147 0.35 1.80 5.39
CA ALA A 147 -0.79 2.69 5.15
C ALA A 147 -1.20 2.72 3.66
N GLY A 148 -0.27 2.59 2.72
CA GLY A 148 -0.56 2.46 1.29
C GLY A 148 -1.29 1.17 0.94
N ALA A 149 -1.01 0.05 1.63
CA ALA A 149 -1.75 -1.20 1.45
C ALA A 149 -3.22 -1.04 1.90
N HIS A 150 -3.45 -0.32 3.00
CA HIS A 150 -4.78 0.08 3.42
C HIS A 150 -5.49 0.92 2.34
N LEU A 151 -4.82 1.98 1.83
CA LEU A 151 -5.38 2.85 0.79
C LEU A 151 -5.71 2.06 -0.49
N VAL A 152 -4.83 1.14 -0.91
CA VAL A 152 -5.07 0.26 -2.05
C VAL A 152 -6.28 -0.64 -1.78
N ALA A 153 -6.38 -1.29 -0.62
CA ALA A 153 -7.52 -2.13 -0.28
C ALA A 153 -8.83 -1.33 -0.34
N MET A 154 -8.88 -0.13 0.25
CA MET A 154 -10.06 0.74 0.22
C MET A 154 -10.37 1.29 -1.18
N SER A 155 -9.36 1.55 -2.00
CA SER A 155 -9.55 2.13 -3.34
C SER A 155 -9.98 1.09 -4.38
N THR A 156 -9.53 -0.18 -4.24
CA THR A 156 -9.69 -1.20 -5.26
C THR A 156 -10.61 -2.34 -4.87
N LEU A 157 -10.73 -2.66 -3.58
CA LEU A 157 -11.51 -3.80 -3.09
C LEU A 157 -12.80 -3.40 -2.36
N VAL A 158 -12.97 -2.12 -1.97
CA VAL A 158 -14.16 -1.65 -1.25
C VAL A 158 -14.94 -0.66 -2.08
N GLY A 159 -16.27 -0.91 -2.22
CA GLY A 159 -17.14 -0.07 -3.02
C GLY A 159 -16.95 -0.26 -4.53
N SER A 160 -17.52 0.62 -5.35
CA SER A 160 -17.38 0.54 -6.80
C SER A 160 -16.00 1.01 -7.22
N SER A 161 -15.11 0.08 -7.60
CA SER A 161 -13.85 0.45 -8.25
C SER A 161 -14.11 0.70 -9.74
N PRO A 162 -13.71 1.87 -10.28
CA PRO A 162 -13.82 2.14 -11.71
C PRO A 162 -12.76 1.39 -12.54
N VAL A 163 -11.81 0.71 -11.89
CA VAL A 163 -10.61 0.17 -12.52
C VAL A 163 -10.62 -1.35 -12.50
N ALA A 164 -10.52 -1.96 -13.69
CA ALA A 164 -10.19 -3.36 -13.80
C ALA A 164 -8.69 -3.54 -13.57
N VAL A 165 -8.30 -4.14 -12.44
CA VAL A 165 -6.91 -4.52 -12.14
C VAL A 165 -6.78 -6.04 -12.19
N GLU A 166 -5.67 -6.53 -12.74
CA GLU A 166 -5.35 -7.96 -12.78
C GLU A 166 -5.10 -8.49 -11.38
N ARG A 167 -4.33 -7.72 -10.59
CA ARG A 167 -3.91 -8.14 -9.26
C ARG A 167 -3.69 -6.95 -8.32
N VAL A 168 -4.05 -7.16 -7.07
CA VAL A 168 -3.75 -6.26 -5.95
C VAL A 168 -2.68 -6.89 -5.06
N VAL A 169 -1.64 -6.13 -4.69
CA VAL A 169 -0.56 -6.57 -3.81
C VAL A 169 -0.56 -5.72 -2.55
N LEU A 170 -0.80 -6.33 -1.42
CA LEU A 170 -0.93 -5.69 -0.11
C LEU A 170 0.27 -6.08 0.77
N VAL A 171 1.18 -5.13 1.02
CA VAL A 171 2.45 -5.39 1.71
C VAL A 171 2.41 -4.81 3.11
N SER A 172 2.53 -5.66 4.12
CA SER A 172 2.60 -5.26 5.55
C SER A 172 1.55 -4.22 5.90
N GLY A 173 0.28 -4.48 5.50
CA GLY A 173 -0.80 -3.51 5.66
C GLY A 173 -1.47 -3.55 7.03
N VAL A 174 -2.25 -2.50 7.31
CA VAL A 174 -3.24 -2.45 8.40
C VAL A 174 -4.63 -2.41 7.79
N PHE A 175 -5.48 -3.35 8.16
CA PHE A 175 -6.78 -3.56 7.52
C PHE A 175 -7.97 -3.41 8.48
N ASP A 176 -7.73 -3.48 9.79
CA ASP A 176 -8.63 -3.05 10.83
C ASP A 176 -7.99 -1.89 11.60
N LEU A 177 -8.56 -0.70 11.46
CA LEU A 177 -7.98 0.52 12.02
C LEU A 177 -8.42 0.81 13.45
N ARG A 178 -9.30 0.00 14.03
CA ARG A 178 -9.81 0.22 15.39
C ARG A 178 -8.71 0.20 16.46
N PRO A 179 -7.67 -0.67 16.39
CA PRO A 179 -6.50 -0.55 17.27
C PRO A 179 -5.70 0.72 17.02
N VAL A 180 -5.47 1.08 15.75
CA VAL A 180 -4.68 2.26 15.36
C VAL A 180 -5.33 3.57 15.82
N GLN A 181 -6.67 3.60 15.85
CA GLN A 181 -7.43 4.75 16.35
C GLN A 181 -7.11 5.08 17.81
N MET A 182 -6.67 4.10 18.61
CA MET A 182 -6.36 4.26 20.03
C MET A 182 -4.91 4.72 20.28
N MET A 183 -4.08 4.87 19.22
CA MET A 183 -2.67 5.20 19.28
C MET A 183 -2.39 6.69 19.11
N SER A 184 -1.18 7.10 19.47
CA SER A 184 -0.71 8.49 19.28
C SER A 184 -0.71 8.94 17.81
N VAL A 185 -0.55 8.02 16.86
CA VAL A 185 -0.65 8.33 15.43
C VAL A 185 -2.00 8.93 15.05
N ASN A 186 -3.06 8.66 15.81
CA ASN A 186 -4.39 9.22 15.59
C ASN A 186 -4.50 10.70 15.98
N ASP A 187 -3.55 11.27 16.71
CA ASP A 187 -3.59 12.71 17.07
C ASP A 187 -3.63 13.61 15.83
N ALA A 188 -2.93 13.22 14.75
CA ALA A 188 -2.94 13.95 13.48
C ALA A 188 -4.08 13.55 12.54
N LEU A 189 -4.66 12.36 12.72
CA LEU A 189 -5.74 11.83 11.87
C LEU A 189 -7.12 12.20 12.40
N GLY A 190 -7.26 12.26 13.73
CA GLY A 190 -8.47 12.71 14.41
C GLY A 190 -9.67 11.79 14.26
N TRP A 191 -9.46 10.46 14.07
CA TRP A 191 -10.56 9.51 13.87
C TRP A 191 -11.35 9.27 15.15
N SER A 192 -12.67 9.28 15.03
CA SER A 192 -13.53 8.65 16.03
C SER A 192 -13.50 7.10 15.86
N PRO A 193 -13.93 6.32 16.88
CA PRO A 193 -14.07 4.87 16.74
C PRO A 193 -14.96 4.46 15.55
N GLU A 194 -16.02 5.21 15.28
CA GLU A 194 -16.91 4.95 14.15
C GLU A 194 -16.22 5.20 12.81
N GLN A 195 -15.40 6.26 12.72
CA GLN A 195 -14.61 6.54 11.50
C GLN A 195 -13.57 5.45 11.26
N ALA A 196 -12.83 5.05 12.28
CA ALA A 196 -11.89 3.94 12.17
C ALA A 196 -12.57 2.65 11.66
N GLY A 197 -13.77 2.34 12.17
CA GLY A 197 -14.55 1.20 11.68
C GLY A 197 -14.94 1.34 10.20
N ARG A 198 -15.41 2.53 9.78
CA ARG A 198 -15.77 2.77 8.36
C ARG A 198 -14.56 2.75 7.42
N LEU A 199 -13.40 3.10 7.91
CA LEU A 199 -12.14 3.11 7.14
C LEU A 199 -11.40 1.78 7.18
N SER A 200 -11.90 0.77 7.88
CA SER A 200 -11.27 -0.56 7.99
C SER A 200 -11.72 -1.48 6.86
N PRO A 201 -10.88 -1.77 5.85
CA PRO A 201 -11.26 -2.67 4.76
C PRO A 201 -11.65 -4.07 5.26
N ALA A 202 -11.11 -4.54 6.38
CA ALA A 202 -11.49 -5.80 7.01
C ALA A 202 -12.96 -5.87 7.47
N LEU A 203 -13.64 -4.74 7.61
CA LEU A 203 -15.04 -4.66 8.01
C LEU A 203 -16.01 -4.47 6.84
N HIS A 204 -15.52 -4.48 5.62
CA HIS A 204 -16.31 -4.35 4.41
C HIS A 204 -16.38 -5.66 3.61
N GLU A 205 -17.39 -5.74 2.76
CA GLU A 205 -17.42 -6.75 1.70
C GLU A 205 -16.53 -6.26 0.54
N ALA A 206 -15.65 -7.14 0.06
CA ALA A 206 -14.85 -6.85 -1.10
C ALA A 206 -15.72 -6.84 -2.35
N THR A 207 -15.48 -5.88 -3.23
CA THR A 207 -16.17 -5.73 -4.52
C THR A 207 -15.19 -5.97 -5.66
N GLY A 208 -15.66 -6.56 -6.74
CA GLY A 208 -14.78 -7.03 -7.80
C GLY A 208 -14.04 -8.32 -7.39
N HIS A 209 -13.27 -8.89 -8.30
CA HIS A 209 -12.58 -10.16 -8.09
C HIS A 209 -11.15 -10.15 -8.67
N PRO A 210 -10.32 -9.11 -8.40
CA PRO A 210 -8.91 -9.21 -8.77
C PRO A 210 -8.26 -10.34 -7.97
N ALA A 211 -7.19 -10.93 -8.50
CA ALA A 211 -6.32 -11.73 -7.67
C ALA A 211 -5.67 -10.85 -6.60
N VAL A 212 -5.55 -11.33 -5.38
CA VAL A 212 -4.92 -10.58 -4.28
C VAL A 212 -3.68 -11.33 -3.81
N THR A 213 -2.57 -10.62 -3.63
CA THR A 213 -1.38 -11.14 -2.98
C THR A 213 -1.18 -10.35 -1.69
N VAL A 214 -1.15 -11.02 -0.55
CA VAL A 214 -0.86 -10.42 0.76
C VAL A 214 0.53 -10.84 1.19
N VAL A 215 1.37 -9.87 1.53
CA VAL A 215 2.80 -10.07 1.78
C VAL A 215 3.22 -9.40 3.08
N TRP A 216 4.06 -10.05 3.88
CA TRP A 216 4.71 -9.44 5.04
C TRP A 216 6.04 -10.14 5.35
N GLY A 217 6.87 -9.50 6.16
CA GLY A 217 8.13 -10.08 6.64
C GLY A 217 7.97 -10.75 8.01
N ASP A 218 8.70 -11.83 8.27
CA ASP A 218 8.69 -12.54 9.55
C ASP A 218 9.34 -11.72 10.70
N ARG A 219 10.07 -10.64 10.34
CA ARG A 219 10.66 -9.67 11.27
C ARG A 219 9.86 -8.37 11.38
N ASP A 220 8.64 -8.32 10.85
CA ASP A 220 7.67 -7.27 11.16
C ASP A 220 7.11 -7.48 12.57
N THR A 221 6.35 -6.53 13.12
CA THR A 221 5.68 -6.76 14.40
C THR A 221 4.62 -7.83 14.28
N ALA A 222 4.27 -8.48 15.40
CA ALA A 222 3.24 -9.51 15.40
C ALA A 222 1.87 -8.97 14.93
N ALA A 223 1.58 -7.69 15.19
CA ALA A 223 0.34 -7.06 14.75
C ALA A 223 0.22 -6.98 13.23
N PHE A 224 1.28 -6.56 12.51
CA PHE A 224 1.25 -6.49 11.03
C PHE A 224 1.12 -7.87 10.39
N GLY A 225 1.85 -8.88 10.91
CA GLY A 225 1.69 -10.25 10.45
C GLY A 225 0.28 -10.80 10.72
N ARG A 226 -0.31 -10.50 11.87
CA ARG A 226 -1.69 -10.90 12.22
C ARG A 226 -2.70 -10.20 11.32
N GLN A 227 -2.65 -8.89 11.18
CA GLN A 227 -3.51 -8.10 10.29
C GLN A 227 -3.47 -8.64 8.85
N SER A 228 -2.29 -8.98 8.36
CA SER A 228 -2.11 -9.54 7.01
C SER A 228 -2.79 -10.89 6.86
N ARG A 229 -2.59 -11.82 7.81
CA ARG A 229 -3.21 -13.16 7.78
C ARG A 229 -4.74 -13.10 7.94
N GLU A 230 -5.23 -12.29 8.88
CA GLU A 230 -6.67 -12.15 9.12
C GLU A 230 -7.39 -11.55 7.92
N TYR A 231 -6.80 -10.53 7.28
CA TYR A 231 -7.39 -9.94 6.09
C TYR A 231 -7.35 -10.89 4.89
N ALA A 232 -6.25 -11.61 4.68
CA ALA A 232 -6.15 -12.65 3.66
C ALA A 232 -7.22 -13.75 3.85
N ALA A 233 -7.42 -14.21 5.08
CA ALA A 233 -8.46 -15.20 5.41
C ALA A 233 -9.86 -14.65 5.10
N ARG A 234 -10.16 -13.41 5.50
CA ARG A 234 -11.45 -12.77 5.23
C ARG A 234 -11.72 -12.61 3.73
N LEU A 235 -10.73 -12.21 2.94
CA LEU A 235 -10.89 -12.11 1.48
C LEU A 235 -11.19 -13.49 0.84
N ARG A 236 -10.56 -14.56 1.32
CA ARG A 236 -10.86 -15.94 0.88
C ARG A 236 -12.28 -16.36 1.25
N GLU A 237 -12.75 -16.03 2.45
CA GLU A 237 -14.13 -16.29 2.88
C GLU A 237 -15.16 -15.58 1.98
N GLN A 238 -14.78 -14.44 1.40
CA GLN A 238 -15.59 -13.68 0.43
C GLN A 238 -15.43 -14.19 -1.01
N GLY A 239 -14.65 -15.25 -1.24
CA GLY A 239 -14.50 -15.92 -2.53
C GLY A 239 -13.41 -15.35 -3.44
N LEU A 240 -12.54 -14.46 -2.95
CA LEU A 240 -11.41 -13.97 -3.73
C LEU A 240 -10.28 -15.00 -3.81
N VAL A 241 -9.53 -14.96 -4.90
CA VAL A 241 -8.28 -15.71 -5.06
C VAL A 241 -7.17 -14.95 -4.33
N VAL A 242 -6.67 -15.53 -3.23
CA VAL A 242 -5.65 -14.89 -2.39
C VAL A 242 -4.41 -15.75 -2.28
N ASP A 243 -3.29 -15.21 -2.74
CA ASP A 243 -1.93 -15.70 -2.48
C ASP A 243 -1.38 -15.00 -1.24
N GLU A 244 -0.77 -15.77 -0.33
CA GLU A 244 -0.28 -15.27 0.96
C GLU A 244 1.18 -15.66 1.12
N ARG A 245 2.04 -14.67 1.41
CA ARG A 245 3.49 -14.87 1.47
C ARG A 245 4.11 -14.20 2.68
N GLU A 246 4.70 -14.99 3.55
CA GLU A 246 5.59 -14.53 4.60
C GLU A 246 7.04 -14.65 4.13
N TYR A 247 7.75 -13.53 4.08
CA TYR A 247 9.15 -13.50 3.67
C TYR A 247 10.07 -13.63 4.88
N THR A 248 10.94 -14.64 4.83
CA THR A 248 11.94 -14.87 5.87
C THR A 248 13.04 -13.80 5.84
N ASP A 249 13.49 -13.39 7.03
CA ASP A 249 14.52 -12.39 7.24
C ASP A 249 14.18 -11.00 6.67
N ARG A 250 12.88 -10.68 6.50
CA ARG A 250 12.42 -9.35 6.10
C ARG A 250 11.65 -8.66 7.22
N HIS A 251 11.92 -7.38 7.38
CA HIS A 251 11.16 -6.49 8.27
C HIS A 251 10.28 -5.54 7.46
N HIS A 252 9.52 -4.70 8.14
CA HIS A 252 8.54 -3.80 7.55
C HIS A 252 9.07 -2.92 6.39
N PHE A 253 10.34 -2.52 6.46
CA PHE A 253 10.91 -1.56 5.50
C PHE A 253 11.62 -2.23 4.33
N ASP A 254 12.44 -3.26 4.56
CA ASP A 254 13.22 -3.91 3.50
C ASP A 254 12.42 -4.92 2.66
N ILE A 255 11.22 -5.31 3.12
CA ILE A 255 10.29 -6.15 2.35
C ILE A 255 9.96 -5.57 0.97
N LEU A 256 10.06 -4.25 0.81
CA LEU A 256 9.79 -3.57 -0.47
C LEU A 256 10.77 -3.97 -1.57
N ASP A 257 11.96 -4.43 -1.23
CA ASP A 257 12.94 -4.92 -2.20
C ASP A 257 12.50 -6.22 -2.89
N GLU A 258 11.54 -6.95 -2.30
CA GLU A 258 10.95 -8.17 -2.87
C GLU A 258 9.82 -7.89 -3.89
N LEU A 259 9.27 -6.67 -3.93
CA LEU A 259 8.12 -6.36 -4.78
C LEU A 259 8.35 -6.61 -6.28
N PRO A 260 9.50 -6.24 -6.87
CA PRO A 260 9.73 -6.50 -8.29
C PRO A 260 9.71 -8.00 -8.61
N GLU A 261 10.09 -8.87 -7.67
CA GLU A 261 10.09 -10.34 -7.87
C GLU A 261 8.67 -10.93 -7.97
N LEU A 262 7.66 -10.22 -7.45
CA LEU A 262 6.25 -10.62 -7.57
C LEU A 262 5.69 -10.40 -8.98
N LEU A 263 6.39 -9.61 -9.81
CA LEU A 263 6.03 -9.37 -11.20
C LEU A 263 6.64 -10.46 -12.06
N GLY A 264 5.80 -11.16 -12.80
CA GLY A 264 6.29 -11.99 -13.90
C GLY A 264 6.95 -11.12 -14.99
N PRO A 265 7.57 -11.72 -16.02
CA PRO A 265 8.11 -10.96 -17.14
C PRO A 265 7.01 -10.11 -17.79
N GLY A 266 7.31 -8.86 -18.10
CA GLY A 266 6.49 -8.01 -18.96
C GLY A 266 6.48 -8.58 -20.39
N SER A 267 5.47 -8.19 -21.18
CA SER A 267 5.41 -8.59 -22.58
C SER A 267 6.57 -7.92 -23.33
N GLY A 268 7.50 -8.69 -23.88
CA GLY A 268 8.51 -8.19 -24.83
C GLY A 268 9.97 -8.34 -24.42
N VAL A 269 10.37 -9.43 -23.76
CA VAL A 269 11.77 -9.87 -23.75
C VAL A 269 11.86 -11.19 -24.49
#